data_c45b9c37202d94437208913a4ca6ae35
#
_entry.id   c45b9c37202d94437208913a4ca6ae35
#
_cell.length_a   1.000
_cell.length_b   1.000
_cell.length_c   1.000
_cell.angle_alpha   90.00
_cell.angle_beta   90.00
_cell.angle_gamma   90.00
#
_symmetry.space_group_name_H-M   'P 1'
#
loop_
_entity.id
_entity.type
_entity.pdbx_description
1 polymer ?
#
loop_
_entity_poly.entity_id
_entity_poly.type
_entity_poly.pdbx_seq_one_letter_code
_entity_poly.pdbx_strand_id
1 'polypeptide(L)'
;MEFLTVHDVHHIYFSREAATEALKDINLSINKGEFISFIGPSGCGKTTLLSIIAGLFQPTSGTVLIEGQPVYGNDHLSIGYMLQQDYLFPWKTIEQNIMLGLNILKKDQEHAQDITTKLLNAVGLTNIEKKFPRELSGGMRQRVALARTLAVDPKILLLDEPFSALDYQSKLKLEDLVSQMLKEFGKTAILVTHDIGEAIAMSDRILLFSPRPGKLYKTFDVPEELKQLTPFEARTHSSYSTLFQTIWKELESLEQQNTS
;
A
#
# COMPACT_ATOMS: atom_id res chain seq x y z
N MET A 1 12.87 -11.87 10.91
CA MET A 1 12.41 -11.26 12.20
C MET A 1 11.13 -10.51 11.89
N GLU A 2 10.04 -10.84 12.57
CA GLU A 2 8.75 -10.22 12.35
C GLU A 2 8.83 -8.73 12.62
N PHE A 3 8.48 -7.94 11.61
CA PHE A 3 8.51 -6.48 11.66
C PHE A 3 7.13 -5.91 12.01
N LEU A 4 6.08 -6.47 11.38
CA LEU A 4 4.70 -6.15 11.69
C LEU A 4 3.98 -7.44 12.08
N THR A 5 3.19 -7.39 13.16
CA THR A 5 2.33 -8.50 13.60
C THR A 5 0.91 -8.01 13.84
N VAL A 6 -0.05 -8.79 13.36
CA VAL A 6 -1.47 -8.60 13.57
C VAL A 6 -1.99 -9.81 14.33
N HIS A 7 -2.50 -9.61 15.55
CA HIS A 7 -2.96 -10.66 16.45
C HIS A 7 -4.44 -10.53 16.73
N ASP A 8 -5.21 -11.54 16.32
CA ASP A 8 -6.64 -11.73 16.59
C ASP A 8 -7.47 -10.45 16.34
N VAL A 9 -7.11 -9.72 15.26
CA VAL A 9 -7.79 -8.47 14.94
C VAL A 9 -9.20 -8.76 14.43
N HIS A 10 -10.13 -8.14 15.12
CA HIS A 10 -11.55 -8.15 14.82
C HIS A 10 -12.07 -6.72 14.78
N HIS A 11 -12.91 -6.39 13.80
CA HIS A 11 -13.45 -5.04 13.69
C HIS A 11 -14.90 -5.01 13.24
N ILE A 12 -15.71 -4.27 14.01
CA ILE A 12 -17.14 -4.05 13.78
C ILE A 12 -17.38 -2.56 13.66
N TYR A 13 -17.99 -2.15 12.55
CA TYR A 13 -18.53 -0.81 12.39
C TYR A 13 -19.92 -0.75 13.00
N PHE A 14 -20.15 0.21 13.88
CA PHE A 14 -21.45 0.48 14.47
C PHE A 14 -22.09 1.70 13.81
N SER A 15 -23.28 1.54 13.28
CA SER A 15 -24.16 2.63 12.85
C SER A 15 -25.40 2.71 13.75
N ARG A 16 -26.24 3.70 13.52
CA ARG A 16 -27.51 3.80 14.28
C ARG A 16 -28.47 2.65 13.99
N GLU A 17 -28.33 1.99 12.85
CA GLU A 17 -29.28 1.01 12.32
C GLU A 17 -28.72 -0.42 12.34
N ALA A 18 -27.39 -0.58 12.31
CA ALA A 18 -26.78 -1.89 12.20
C ALA A 18 -25.35 -1.94 12.75
N ALA A 19 -24.94 -3.15 13.15
CA ALA A 19 -23.54 -3.49 13.39
C ALA A 19 -23.04 -4.30 12.18
N THR A 20 -21.93 -3.88 11.56
CA THR A 20 -21.34 -4.54 10.40
C THR A 20 -19.97 -5.09 10.75
N GLU A 21 -19.85 -6.40 10.82
CA GLU A 21 -18.58 -7.07 11.03
C GLU A 21 -17.75 -6.96 9.75
N ALA A 22 -16.68 -6.19 9.82
CA ALA A 22 -15.80 -5.93 8.66
C ALA A 22 -14.64 -6.91 8.59
N LEU A 23 -14.03 -7.22 9.74
CA LEU A 23 -12.88 -8.13 9.88
C LEU A 23 -13.12 -9.11 11.01
N LYS A 24 -12.67 -10.35 10.82
CA LYS A 24 -12.80 -11.40 11.81
C LYS A 24 -11.55 -12.27 11.89
N ASP A 25 -11.00 -12.41 13.10
CA ASP A 25 -9.91 -13.34 13.43
C ASP A 25 -8.68 -13.17 12.51
N ILE A 26 -8.28 -11.93 12.24
CA ILE A 26 -7.12 -11.66 11.38
C ILE A 26 -5.84 -11.88 12.16
N ASN A 27 -5.04 -12.83 11.68
CA ASN A 27 -3.71 -13.14 12.16
C ASN A 27 -2.74 -13.15 10.99
N LEU A 28 -1.71 -12.30 11.00
CA LEU A 28 -0.66 -12.28 10.00
C LEU A 28 0.62 -11.66 10.55
N SER A 29 1.74 -12.00 9.93
CA SER A 29 3.02 -11.35 10.19
C SER A 29 3.74 -10.98 8.89
N ILE A 30 4.54 -9.92 8.95
CA ILE A 30 5.32 -9.39 7.82
C ILE A 30 6.75 -9.19 8.28
N ASN A 31 7.70 -9.62 7.48
CA ASN A 31 9.12 -9.43 7.75
C ASN A 31 9.59 -8.04 7.32
N LYS A 32 10.69 -7.59 7.91
CA LYS A 32 11.31 -6.32 7.49
C LYS A 32 11.79 -6.40 6.05
N GLY A 33 11.45 -5.39 5.25
CA GLY A 33 11.79 -5.31 3.83
C GLY A 33 10.90 -6.18 2.93
N GLU A 34 9.91 -6.88 3.49
CA GLU A 34 8.97 -7.68 2.72
C GLU A 34 7.90 -6.79 2.07
N PHE A 35 7.56 -7.08 0.82
CA PHE A 35 6.45 -6.45 0.11
C PHE A 35 5.31 -7.46 -0.01
N ILE A 36 4.16 -7.16 0.59
CA ILE A 36 2.98 -8.04 0.51
C ILE A 36 1.80 -7.34 -0.15
N SER A 37 0.93 -8.13 -0.78
CA SER A 37 -0.35 -7.62 -1.30
C SER A 37 -1.54 -8.24 -0.60
N PHE A 38 -2.56 -7.41 -0.33
CA PHE A 38 -3.89 -7.85 0.08
C PHE A 38 -4.81 -7.83 -1.12
N ILE A 39 -5.37 -8.98 -1.48
CA ILE A 39 -6.37 -9.13 -2.54
C ILE A 39 -7.65 -9.76 -1.98
N GLY A 40 -8.73 -9.66 -2.72
CA GLY A 40 -10.03 -10.25 -2.35
C GLY A 40 -11.20 -9.42 -2.85
N PRO A 41 -12.43 -9.91 -2.68
CA PRO A 41 -13.64 -9.23 -3.16
C PRO A 41 -13.79 -7.80 -2.65
N SER A 42 -14.54 -6.98 -3.37
CA SER A 42 -14.84 -5.62 -2.93
C SER A 42 -15.60 -5.65 -1.58
N GLY A 43 -15.22 -4.75 -0.67
CA GLY A 43 -15.84 -4.65 0.64
C GLY A 43 -15.47 -5.75 1.64
N CYS A 44 -14.48 -6.60 1.37
CA CYS A 44 -14.02 -7.65 2.31
C CYS A 44 -13.15 -7.12 3.47
N GLY A 45 -12.90 -5.81 3.58
CA GLY A 45 -12.22 -5.22 4.72
C GLY A 45 -10.73 -4.91 4.53
N LYS A 46 -10.13 -5.05 3.33
CA LYS A 46 -8.71 -4.76 3.07
C LYS A 46 -8.30 -3.34 3.49
N THR A 47 -9.01 -2.33 3.02
CA THR A 47 -8.79 -0.91 3.41
C THR A 47 -9.02 -0.69 4.90
N THR A 48 -9.98 -1.41 5.52
CA THR A 48 -10.21 -1.37 6.97
C THR A 48 -8.98 -1.89 7.72
N LEU A 49 -8.45 -3.04 7.32
CA LEU A 49 -7.23 -3.60 7.92
C LEU A 49 -6.03 -2.68 7.71
N LEU A 50 -5.88 -2.13 6.50
CA LEU A 50 -4.80 -1.18 6.18
C LEU A 50 -4.87 0.06 7.08
N SER A 51 -6.09 0.60 7.31
CA SER A 51 -6.30 1.76 8.19
C SER A 51 -6.04 1.45 9.66
N ILE A 52 -6.33 0.22 10.12
CA ILE A 52 -5.95 -0.24 11.46
C ILE A 52 -4.43 -0.35 11.58
N ILE A 53 -3.75 -0.92 10.58
CA ILE A 53 -2.27 -0.98 10.53
C ILE A 53 -1.66 0.42 10.48
N ALA A 54 -2.33 1.38 9.85
CA ALA A 54 -1.92 2.78 9.84
C ALA A 54 -2.10 3.49 11.19
N GLY A 55 -2.75 2.85 12.17
CA GLY A 55 -3.07 3.46 13.46
C GLY A 55 -4.16 4.54 13.39
N LEU A 56 -4.89 4.64 12.27
CA LEU A 56 -5.94 5.67 12.07
C LEU A 56 -7.15 5.41 12.98
N PHE A 57 -7.43 4.15 13.30
CA PHE A 57 -8.41 3.78 14.31
C PHE A 57 -8.08 2.43 14.96
N GLN A 58 -8.60 2.23 16.16
CA GLN A 58 -8.39 1.03 16.93
C GLN A 58 -9.32 -0.11 16.45
N PRO A 59 -8.85 -1.36 16.36
CA PRO A 59 -9.72 -2.49 16.12
C PRO A 59 -10.70 -2.68 17.32
N THR A 60 -11.82 -3.36 17.09
CA THR A 60 -12.78 -3.70 18.17
C THR A 60 -12.13 -4.65 19.19
N SER A 61 -11.30 -5.59 18.73
CA SER A 61 -10.43 -6.42 19.56
C SER A 61 -9.18 -6.85 18.79
N GLY A 62 -8.20 -7.39 19.50
CA GLY A 62 -6.90 -7.74 18.96
C GLY A 62 -5.90 -6.59 18.96
N THR A 63 -4.72 -6.83 18.42
CA THR A 63 -3.61 -5.87 18.45
C THR A 63 -2.83 -5.87 17.14
N VAL A 64 -2.27 -4.70 16.80
CA VAL A 64 -1.31 -4.55 15.71
C VAL A 64 -0.04 -3.95 16.28
N LEU A 65 1.10 -4.60 16.01
CA LEU A 65 2.40 -4.18 16.49
C LEU A 65 3.35 -3.97 15.31
N ILE A 66 4.15 -2.91 15.35
CA ILE A 66 5.31 -2.70 14.47
C ILE A 66 6.56 -2.66 15.36
N GLU A 67 7.55 -3.51 15.07
CA GLU A 67 8.75 -3.69 15.88
C GLU A 67 8.42 -3.91 17.37
N GLY A 68 7.35 -4.66 17.65
CA GLY A 68 6.86 -4.96 19.01
C GLY A 68 6.13 -3.80 19.70
N GLN A 69 5.92 -2.67 19.03
CA GLN A 69 5.22 -1.51 19.58
C GLN A 69 3.80 -1.40 19.01
N PRO A 70 2.77 -1.12 19.83
CA PRO A 70 1.42 -0.91 19.34
C PRO A 70 1.37 0.24 18.34
N VAL A 71 0.61 0.08 17.25
CA VAL A 71 0.45 1.15 16.24
C VAL A 71 -0.53 2.22 16.69
N TYR A 72 -1.61 1.85 17.36
CA TYR A 72 -2.62 2.79 17.82
C TYR A 72 -2.12 3.55 19.07
N GLY A 73 -2.24 4.88 19.00
CA GLY A 73 -1.79 5.75 20.10
C GLY A 73 -0.27 5.94 20.20
N ASN A 74 0.48 5.54 19.16
CA ASN A 74 1.94 5.68 19.14
C ASN A 74 2.39 6.66 18.04
N ASP A 75 2.56 7.91 18.40
CA ASP A 75 2.96 8.99 17.49
C ASP A 75 4.42 8.90 17.01
N HIS A 76 5.21 7.97 17.55
CA HIS A 76 6.61 7.78 17.17
C HIS A 76 6.81 6.82 16.00
N LEU A 77 5.77 6.11 15.59
CA LEU A 77 5.85 5.19 14.44
C LEU A 77 5.76 5.98 13.14
N SER A 78 6.78 5.83 12.32
CA SER A 78 6.79 6.44 11.00
C SER A 78 6.12 5.51 9.99
N ILE A 79 4.86 5.77 9.68
CA ILE A 79 4.04 5.05 8.71
C ILE A 79 3.73 5.97 7.53
N GLY A 80 4.06 5.54 6.32
CA GLY A 80 3.65 6.23 5.10
C GLY A 80 2.35 5.63 4.57
N TYR A 81 1.32 6.44 4.37
CA TYR A 81 0.04 5.98 3.83
C TYR A 81 -0.29 6.73 2.54
N MET A 82 -0.30 6.01 1.44
CA MET A 82 -0.73 6.49 0.14
C MET A 82 -2.13 6.00 -0.15
N LEU A 83 -3.07 6.93 -0.21
CA LEU A 83 -4.47 6.68 -0.49
C LEU A 83 -4.71 6.51 -2.00
N GLN A 84 -5.85 5.96 -2.37
CA GLN A 84 -6.29 5.76 -3.76
C GLN A 84 -6.23 7.04 -4.60
N GLN A 85 -6.63 8.18 -4.02
CA GLN A 85 -6.48 9.49 -4.64
C GLN A 85 -5.23 10.19 -4.14
N ASP A 86 -4.67 11.08 -4.96
CA ASP A 86 -3.42 11.79 -4.63
C ASP A 86 -3.53 12.73 -3.42
N TYR A 87 -4.71 13.29 -3.15
CA TYR A 87 -5.00 14.23 -2.06
C TYR A 87 -3.92 15.32 -1.89
N LEU A 88 -3.38 15.80 -3.01
CA LEU A 88 -2.48 16.95 -2.98
C LEU A 88 -3.29 18.21 -2.65
N PHE A 89 -2.70 19.07 -1.80
CA PHE A 89 -3.33 20.35 -1.47
C PHE A 89 -3.28 21.28 -2.68
N PRO A 90 -4.43 21.61 -3.30
CA PRO A 90 -4.47 22.34 -4.56
C PRO A 90 -3.95 23.77 -4.48
N TRP A 91 -3.90 24.35 -3.27
CA TRP A 91 -3.37 25.70 -3.00
C TRP A 91 -1.89 25.72 -2.63
N LYS A 92 -1.24 24.55 -2.54
CA LYS A 92 0.20 24.41 -2.28
C LYS A 92 0.94 24.04 -3.57
N THR A 93 2.17 24.50 -3.71
CA THR A 93 3.06 24.03 -4.77
C THR A 93 3.43 22.58 -4.55
N ILE A 94 4.02 21.93 -5.56
CA ILE A 94 4.48 20.54 -5.47
C ILE A 94 5.53 20.38 -4.35
N GLU A 95 6.52 21.28 -4.30
CA GLU A 95 7.51 21.32 -3.22
C GLU A 95 6.83 21.41 -1.84
N GLN A 96 5.88 22.33 -1.68
CA GLN A 96 5.16 22.50 -0.41
C GLN A 96 4.29 21.31 -0.03
N ASN A 97 3.76 20.56 -1.02
CA ASN A 97 3.06 19.32 -0.78
C ASN A 97 4.00 18.24 -0.25
N ILE A 98 5.18 18.08 -0.85
CA ILE A 98 6.15 17.05 -0.45
C ILE A 98 6.73 17.37 0.94
N MET A 99 7.09 18.63 1.19
CA MET A 99 7.66 19.07 2.47
C MET A 99 6.66 19.05 3.63
N LEU A 100 5.37 18.85 3.39
CA LEU A 100 4.34 18.99 4.42
C LEU A 100 4.60 18.11 5.64
N GLY A 101 4.87 16.82 5.42
CA GLY A 101 5.15 15.88 6.49
C GLY A 101 6.40 16.24 7.28
N LEU A 102 7.48 16.65 6.59
CA LEU A 102 8.72 17.14 7.23
C LEU A 102 8.46 18.33 8.14
N ASN A 103 7.64 19.29 7.66
CA ASN A 103 7.30 20.48 8.44
C ASN A 103 6.45 20.14 9.68
N ILE A 104 5.47 19.23 9.56
CA ILE A 104 4.63 18.79 10.68
C ILE A 104 5.47 18.09 11.75
N LEU A 105 6.34 17.18 11.33
CA LEU A 105 7.20 16.40 12.21
C LEU A 105 8.42 17.20 12.72
N LYS A 106 8.64 18.43 12.21
CA LYS A 106 9.84 19.25 12.46
C LYS A 106 11.15 18.49 12.17
N LYS A 107 11.12 17.63 11.16
CA LYS A 107 12.22 16.73 10.78
C LYS A 107 12.93 17.30 9.57
N ASP A 108 14.27 17.26 9.59
CA ASP A 108 15.14 17.57 8.45
C ASP A 108 14.82 18.89 7.71
N GLN A 109 14.40 19.93 8.46
CA GLN A 109 13.97 21.21 7.86
C GLN A 109 15.08 21.89 7.05
N GLU A 110 16.34 21.76 7.50
CA GLU A 110 17.51 22.33 6.80
C GLU A 110 17.77 21.66 5.44
N HIS A 111 17.41 20.38 5.29
CA HIS A 111 17.61 19.59 4.07
C HIS A 111 16.31 19.30 3.31
N ALA A 112 15.18 19.88 3.72
CA ALA A 112 13.88 19.57 3.16
C ALA A 112 13.80 19.84 1.65
N GLN A 113 14.47 20.86 1.14
CA GLN A 113 14.54 21.16 -0.30
C GLN A 113 15.35 20.10 -1.06
N ASP A 114 16.49 19.68 -0.51
CA ASP A 114 17.33 18.65 -1.10
C ASP A 114 16.61 17.31 -1.14
N ILE A 115 15.93 16.94 -0.05
CA ILE A 115 15.07 15.74 0.03
C ILE A 115 13.99 15.80 -1.04
N THR A 116 13.31 16.94 -1.17
CA THR A 116 12.25 17.14 -2.16
C THR A 116 12.77 16.98 -3.58
N THR A 117 13.88 17.64 -3.91
CA THR A 117 14.52 17.54 -5.25
C THR A 117 14.97 16.12 -5.54
N LYS A 118 15.58 15.44 -4.57
CA LYS A 118 16.02 14.04 -4.70
C LYS A 118 14.82 13.12 -4.99
N LEU A 119 13.73 13.26 -4.24
CA LEU A 119 12.53 12.44 -4.40
C LEU A 119 11.81 12.73 -5.72
N LEU A 120 11.70 14.01 -6.13
CA LEU A 120 11.14 14.36 -7.44
C LEU A 120 11.94 13.75 -8.58
N ASN A 121 13.26 13.81 -8.52
CA ASN A 121 14.14 13.16 -9.51
C ASN A 121 13.94 11.64 -9.50
N ALA A 122 13.86 11.02 -8.32
CA ALA A 122 13.66 9.58 -8.19
C ALA A 122 12.31 9.12 -8.79
N VAL A 123 11.25 9.95 -8.69
CA VAL A 123 9.96 9.66 -9.35
C VAL A 123 9.90 10.13 -10.82
N GLY A 124 11.02 10.56 -11.39
CA GLY A 124 11.11 10.98 -12.79
C GLY A 124 10.41 12.30 -13.10
N LEU A 125 10.36 13.21 -12.13
CA LEU A 125 9.73 14.53 -12.26
C LEU A 125 10.75 15.61 -11.95
N THR A 126 11.10 16.41 -12.94
CA THR A 126 12.09 17.50 -12.82
C THR A 126 11.46 18.85 -13.14
N ASN A 127 11.95 19.91 -12.49
CA ASN A 127 11.55 21.30 -12.75
C ASN A 127 10.03 21.57 -12.56
N ILE A 128 9.41 20.91 -11.59
CA ILE A 128 7.99 21.08 -11.26
C ILE A 128 7.73 21.59 -9.84
N GLU A 129 8.77 21.86 -9.06
CA GLU A 129 8.73 22.21 -7.64
C GLU A 129 7.76 23.36 -7.36
N LYS A 130 7.75 24.38 -8.22
CA LYS A 130 6.92 25.58 -8.09
C LYS A 130 5.54 25.47 -8.76
N LYS A 131 5.26 24.37 -9.48
CA LYS A 131 3.95 24.13 -10.06
C LYS A 131 2.90 23.76 -9.01
N PHE A 132 1.64 23.88 -9.37
CA PHE A 132 0.50 23.46 -8.57
C PHE A 132 -0.07 22.13 -9.08
N PRO A 133 -0.80 21.36 -8.27
CA PRO A 133 -1.37 20.08 -8.66
C PRO A 133 -2.22 20.12 -9.94
N ARG A 134 -2.96 21.22 -10.15
CA ARG A 134 -3.81 21.44 -11.34
C ARG A 134 -3.04 21.50 -12.67
N GLU A 135 -1.72 21.73 -12.60
CA GLU A 135 -0.86 21.82 -13.77
C GLU A 135 -0.24 20.47 -14.18
N LEU A 136 -0.55 19.40 -13.40
CA LEU A 136 0.00 18.08 -13.57
C LEU A 136 -1.05 17.09 -14.10
N SER A 137 -0.59 16.10 -14.91
CA SER A 137 -1.42 14.95 -15.26
C SER A 137 -1.73 14.07 -14.03
N GLY A 138 -2.73 13.19 -14.12
CA GLY A 138 -3.07 12.24 -13.05
C GLY A 138 -1.88 11.40 -12.59
N GLY A 139 -1.14 10.82 -13.55
CA GLY A 139 0.05 10.03 -13.23
C GLY A 139 1.18 10.84 -12.59
N MET A 140 1.36 12.11 -12.98
CA MET A 140 2.33 12.99 -12.31
C MET A 140 1.89 13.30 -10.87
N ARG A 141 0.61 13.54 -10.63
CA ARG A 141 0.10 13.77 -9.25
C ARG A 141 0.30 12.54 -8.37
N GLN A 142 0.06 11.32 -8.88
CA GLN A 142 0.33 10.09 -8.14
C GLN A 142 1.81 9.93 -7.77
N ARG A 143 2.73 10.25 -8.68
CA ARG A 143 4.17 10.24 -8.39
C ARG A 143 4.55 11.29 -7.33
N VAL A 144 3.94 12.47 -7.36
CA VAL A 144 4.12 13.48 -6.31
C VAL A 144 3.58 13.00 -4.97
N ALA A 145 2.41 12.34 -4.94
CA ALA A 145 1.84 11.76 -3.72
C ALA A 145 2.77 10.68 -3.13
N LEU A 146 3.36 9.84 -3.97
CA LEU A 146 4.38 8.87 -3.56
C LEU A 146 5.62 9.58 -2.96
N ALA A 147 6.16 10.60 -3.64
CA ALA A 147 7.29 11.38 -3.15
C ALA A 147 6.95 12.04 -1.79
N ARG A 148 5.77 12.62 -1.63
CA ARG A 148 5.29 13.18 -0.37
C ARG A 148 5.26 12.13 0.75
N THR A 149 4.77 10.93 0.44
CA THR A 149 4.68 9.85 1.42
C THR A 149 6.06 9.34 1.84
N LEU A 150 7.01 9.28 0.92
CA LEU A 150 8.39 8.87 1.19
C LEU A 150 9.24 9.95 1.87
N ALA A 151 8.87 11.22 1.76
CA ALA A 151 9.67 12.34 2.31
C ALA A 151 9.93 12.24 3.81
N VAL A 152 8.99 11.68 4.57
CA VAL A 152 9.12 11.50 6.02
C VAL A 152 9.96 10.28 6.41
N ASP A 153 10.52 9.56 5.42
CA ASP A 153 11.30 8.34 5.60
C ASP A 153 10.57 7.29 6.45
N PRO A 154 9.41 6.79 5.96
CA PRO A 154 8.60 5.86 6.73
C PRO A 154 9.27 4.48 6.85
N LYS A 155 9.02 3.77 7.97
CA LYS A 155 9.47 2.39 8.17
C LYS A 155 8.66 1.39 7.36
N ILE A 156 7.37 1.69 7.15
CA ILE A 156 6.43 0.90 6.33
C ILE A 156 5.64 1.81 5.41
N LEU A 157 5.42 1.35 4.19
CA LEU A 157 4.59 2.02 3.20
C LEU A 157 3.28 1.25 3.00
N LEU A 158 2.17 1.91 3.23
CA LEU A 158 0.83 1.39 3.02
C LEU A 158 0.25 2.02 1.75
N LEU A 159 -0.12 1.19 0.78
CA LEU A 159 -0.58 1.59 -0.54
C LEU A 159 -2.01 1.08 -0.75
N ASP A 160 -2.99 1.99 -0.79
CA ASP A 160 -4.40 1.65 -0.98
C ASP A 160 -4.82 1.93 -2.42
N GLU A 161 -4.84 0.91 -3.26
CA GLU A 161 -5.18 0.99 -4.70
C GLU A 161 -4.47 2.13 -5.47
N PRO A 162 -3.15 2.30 -5.32
CA PRO A 162 -2.43 3.48 -5.77
C PRO A 162 -2.40 3.64 -7.29
N PHE A 163 -2.74 2.59 -8.05
CA PHE A 163 -2.65 2.57 -9.51
C PHE A 163 -4.01 2.59 -10.21
N SER A 164 -5.12 2.51 -9.46
CA SER A 164 -6.47 2.31 -10.00
C SER A 164 -6.99 3.45 -10.90
N ALA A 165 -6.48 4.67 -10.69
CA ALA A 165 -6.90 5.87 -11.46
C ALA A 165 -6.01 6.15 -12.68
N LEU A 166 -5.09 5.25 -13.05
CA LEU A 166 -4.12 5.46 -14.12
C LEU A 166 -4.47 4.67 -15.38
N ASP A 167 -4.11 5.23 -16.53
CA ASP A 167 -4.09 4.46 -17.77
C ASP A 167 -3.04 3.33 -17.69
N TYR A 168 -3.21 2.30 -18.51
CA TYR A 168 -2.40 1.08 -18.45
C TYR A 168 -0.88 1.34 -18.57
N GLN A 169 -0.46 2.22 -19.47
CA GLN A 169 0.98 2.49 -19.66
C GLN A 169 1.58 3.25 -18.48
N SER A 170 0.85 4.25 -17.96
CA SER A 170 1.26 5.02 -16.78
C SER A 170 1.31 4.13 -15.54
N LYS A 171 0.38 3.19 -15.42
CA LYS A 171 0.32 2.19 -14.35
C LYS A 171 1.59 1.34 -14.35
N LEU A 172 1.92 0.66 -15.45
CA LEU A 172 3.11 -0.20 -15.55
C LEU A 172 4.41 0.55 -15.17
N LYS A 173 4.57 1.76 -15.69
CA LYS A 173 5.74 2.61 -15.37
C LYS A 173 5.80 2.98 -13.89
N LEU A 174 4.65 3.23 -13.26
CA LEU A 174 4.61 3.57 -11.84
C LEU A 174 4.84 2.36 -10.96
N GLU A 175 4.36 1.17 -11.33
CA GLU A 175 4.65 -0.08 -10.63
C GLU A 175 6.16 -0.39 -10.64
N ASP A 176 6.82 -0.31 -11.81
CA ASP A 176 8.27 -0.50 -11.91
C ASP A 176 9.01 0.50 -11.01
N LEU A 177 8.62 1.78 -11.05
CA LEU A 177 9.20 2.83 -10.23
C LEU A 177 9.04 2.56 -8.74
N VAL A 178 7.81 2.22 -8.29
CA VAL A 178 7.53 1.92 -6.87
C VAL A 178 8.34 0.72 -6.40
N SER A 179 8.34 -0.37 -7.18
CA SER A 179 9.12 -1.57 -6.87
C SER A 179 10.61 -1.28 -6.73
N GLN A 180 11.17 -0.52 -7.68
CA GLN A 180 12.58 -0.12 -7.63
C GLN A 180 12.89 0.72 -6.40
N MET A 181 12.08 1.75 -6.12
CA MET A 181 12.28 2.62 -4.96
C MET A 181 12.19 1.86 -3.64
N LEU A 182 11.23 0.96 -3.48
CA LEU A 182 11.08 0.17 -2.26
C LEU A 182 12.28 -0.74 -2.02
N LYS A 183 12.80 -1.38 -3.07
CA LYS A 183 14.02 -2.19 -3.01
C LYS A 183 15.24 -1.34 -2.67
N GLU A 184 15.42 -0.20 -3.35
CA GLU A 184 16.56 0.71 -3.15
C GLU A 184 16.58 1.28 -1.72
N PHE A 185 15.43 1.66 -1.17
CA PHE A 185 15.31 2.20 0.18
C PHE A 185 15.11 1.13 1.27
N GLY A 186 15.06 -0.16 0.91
CA GLY A 186 14.87 -1.27 1.85
C GLY A 186 13.60 -1.17 2.68
N LYS A 187 12.50 -0.71 2.07
CA LYS A 187 11.23 -0.46 2.78
C LYS A 187 10.35 -1.69 2.82
N THR A 188 9.65 -1.87 3.95
CA THR A 188 8.52 -2.81 4.05
C THR A 188 7.28 -2.16 3.42
N ALA A 189 6.49 -2.91 2.68
CA ALA A 189 5.30 -2.36 2.04
C ALA A 189 4.10 -3.31 2.07
N ILE A 190 2.90 -2.72 2.15
CA ILE A 190 1.62 -3.41 1.98
C ILE A 190 0.86 -2.71 0.84
N LEU A 191 0.46 -3.49 -0.15
CA LEU A 191 -0.38 -3.05 -1.26
C LEU A 191 -1.78 -3.64 -1.12
N VAL A 192 -2.78 -2.81 -1.07
CA VAL A 192 -4.18 -3.23 -1.29
C VAL A 192 -4.49 -3.02 -2.75
N THR A 193 -4.92 -4.07 -3.43
CA THR A 193 -5.34 -4.01 -4.83
C THR A 193 -6.44 -5.03 -5.13
N HIS A 194 -7.21 -4.78 -6.17
CA HIS A 194 -8.14 -5.74 -6.77
C HIS A 194 -7.55 -6.37 -8.05
N ASP A 195 -6.35 -5.97 -8.47
CA ASP A 195 -5.67 -6.49 -9.65
C ASP A 195 -4.66 -7.57 -9.24
N ILE A 196 -4.97 -8.83 -9.59
CA ILE A 196 -4.09 -9.98 -9.35
C ILE A 196 -2.73 -9.78 -10.02
N GLY A 197 -2.71 -9.14 -11.18
CA GLY A 197 -1.49 -8.88 -11.93
C GLY A 197 -0.53 -7.94 -11.21
N GLU A 198 -1.05 -6.87 -10.58
CA GLU A 198 -0.27 -5.99 -9.71
C GLU A 198 0.31 -6.77 -8.53
N ALA A 199 -0.54 -7.55 -7.85
CA ALA A 199 -0.13 -8.31 -6.69
C ALA A 199 1.02 -9.28 -6.99
N ILE A 200 0.94 -10.02 -8.12
CA ILE A 200 1.99 -10.96 -8.52
C ILE A 200 3.28 -10.23 -8.91
N ALA A 201 3.15 -9.14 -9.68
CA ALA A 201 4.31 -8.46 -10.24
C ALA A 201 5.14 -7.69 -9.21
N MET A 202 4.53 -7.31 -8.08
CA MET A 202 5.16 -6.40 -7.12
C MET A 202 5.50 -7.04 -5.78
N SER A 203 4.88 -8.18 -5.40
CA SER A 203 4.94 -8.67 -4.03
C SER A 203 5.84 -9.88 -3.85
N ASP A 204 6.28 -10.10 -2.62
CA ASP A 204 6.91 -11.34 -2.17
C ASP A 204 5.87 -12.40 -1.79
N ARG A 205 4.75 -11.95 -1.18
CA ARG A 205 3.60 -12.78 -0.81
C ARG A 205 2.29 -12.05 -1.10
N ILE A 206 1.25 -12.85 -1.38
CA ILE A 206 -0.10 -12.36 -1.66
C ILE A 206 -1.06 -13.01 -0.65
N LEU A 207 -1.80 -12.18 0.06
CA LEU A 207 -2.78 -12.59 1.06
C LEU A 207 -4.19 -12.38 0.49
N LEU A 208 -4.89 -13.49 0.26
CA LEU A 208 -6.26 -13.50 -0.25
C LEU A 208 -7.23 -13.49 0.93
N PHE A 209 -8.13 -12.50 0.92
CA PHE A 209 -9.19 -12.35 1.92
C PHE A 209 -10.52 -12.93 1.44
N SER A 210 -11.26 -13.55 2.37
CA SER A 210 -12.64 -13.99 2.13
C SER A 210 -13.59 -12.80 1.98
N PRO A 211 -14.81 -13.00 1.42
CA PRO A 211 -15.90 -12.04 1.53
C PRO A 211 -16.21 -11.67 2.99
N ARG A 212 -16.98 -10.60 3.18
CA ARG A 212 -17.35 -10.08 4.51
C ARG A 212 -18.06 -11.13 5.37
N PRO A 213 -17.66 -11.29 6.67
CA PRO A 213 -16.52 -10.62 7.31
C PRO A 213 -15.20 -11.13 6.77
N GLY A 214 -14.28 -10.16 6.46
CA GLY A 214 -12.98 -10.50 5.91
C GLY A 214 -12.15 -11.34 6.88
N LYS A 215 -11.67 -12.47 6.38
CA LYS A 215 -10.70 -13.35 7.04
C LYS A 215 -9.55 -13.60 6.10
N LEU A 216 -8.38 -13.90 6.63
CA LEU A 216 -7.30 -14.42 5.81
C LEU A 216 -7.68 -15.82 5.32
N TYR A 217 -7.97 -15.93 4.02
CA TYR A 217 -8.42 -17.18 3.40
C TYR A 217 -7.24 -18.04 2.96
N LYS A 218 -6.31 -17.44 2.22
CA LYS A 218 -5.15 -18.16 1.67
C LYS A 218 -3.97 -17.22 1.47
N THR A 219 -2.76 -17.75 1.61
CA THR A 219 -1.50 -17.05 1.30
C THR A 219 -0.83 -17.72 0.11
N PHE A 220 -0.29 -16.93 -0.80
CA PHE A 220 0.50 -17.39 -1.94
C PHE A 220 1.89 -16.76 -1.86
N ASP A 221 2.91 -17.57 -1.93
CA ASP A 221 4.28 -17.09 -2.11
C ASP A 221 4.52 -16.84 -3.60
N VAL A 222 5.07 -15.68 -3.92
CA VAL A 222 5.48 -15.38 -5.29
C VAL A 222 6.79 -16.13 -5.58
N PRO A 223 6.91 -16.84 -6.71
CA PRO A 223 8.14 -17.53 -7.09
C PRO A 223 9.36 -16.63 -7.11
N GLU A 224 10.50 -17.13 -6.63
CA GLU A 224 11.72 -16.34 -6.48
C GLU A 224 12.22 -15.76 -7.80
N GLU A 225 12.04 -16.50 -8.90
CA GLU A 225 12.37 -16.04 -10.25
C GLU A 225 11.56 -14.80 -10.68
N LEU A 226 10.35 -14.59 -10.14
CA LEU A 226 9.55 -13.39 -10.42
C LEU A 226 9.97 -12.20 -9.56
N LYS A 227 10.34 -12.43 -8.29
CA LYS A 227 10.75 -11.37 -7.37
C LYS A 227 11.99 -10.61 -7.82
N GLN A 228 12.83 -11.26 -8.63
CA GLN A 228 14.07 -10.67 -9.14
C GLN A 228 13.89 -9.81 -10.40
N LEU A 229 12.74 -9.93 -11.05
CA LEU A 229 12.37 -9.18 -12.24
C LEU A 229 11.75 -7.82 -11.88
N THR A 230 11.73 -6.92 -12.86
CA THR A 230 10.86 -5.75 -12.75
C THR A 230 9.39 -6.18 -12.88
N PRO A 231 8.43 -5.43 -12.34
CA PRO A 231 7.00 -5.72 -12.51
C PRO A 231 6.58 -5.91 -13.96
N PHE A 232 7.15 -5.15 -14.88
CA PHE A 232 6.89 -5.31 -16.30
C PHE A 232 7.42 -6.64 -16.86
N GLU A 233 8.68 -6.99 -16.55
CA GLU A 233 9.28 -8.26 -17.00
C GLU A 233 8.61 -9.48 -16.40
N ALA A 234 8.22 -9.43 -15.11
CA ALA A 234 7.54 -10.53 -14.42
C ALA A 234 6.27 -10.98 -15.16
N ARG A 235 5.52 -10.05 -15.78
CA ARG A 235 4.30 -10.35 -16.53
C ARG A 235 4.52 -11.20 -17.77
N THR A 236 5.74 -11.25 -18.31
CA THR A 236 6.07 -12.08 -19.49
C THR A 236 6.58 -13.46 -19.12
N HIS A 237 6.83 -13.73 -17.84
CA HIS A 237 7.38 -15.00 -17.36
C HIS A 237 6.29 -16.09 -17.26
N SER A 238 6.64 -17.36 -17.54
CA SER A 238 5.69 -18.48 -17.51
C SER A 238 5.09 -18.71 -16.11
N SER A 239 5.88 -18.58 -15.06
CA SER A 239 5.43 -18.72 -13.66
C SER A 239 4.37 -17.69 -13.27
N TYR A 240 4.41 -16.49 -13.86
CA TYR A 240 3.38 -15.47 -13.66
C TYR A 240 2.00 -15.95 -14.08
N SER A 241 1.87 -16.48 -15.31
CA SER A 241 0.59 -16.96 -15.83
C SER A 241 0.04 -18.13 -14.99
N THR A 242 0.90 -19.00 -14.52
CA THR A 242 0.53 -20.15 -13.67
C THR A 242 -0.01 -19.68 -12.32
N LEU A 243 0.69 -18.74 -11.67
CA LEU A 243 0.27 -18.16 -10.38
C LEU A 243 -1.02 -17.36 -10.55
N PHE A 244 -1.13 -16.55 -11.62
CA PHE A 244 -2.33 -15.79 -11.94
C PHE A 244 -3.57 -16.69 -12.04
N GLN A 245 -3.48 -17.78 -12.82
CA GLN A 245 -4.58 -18.73 -12.95
C GLN A 245 -4.96 -19.41 -11.63
N THR A 246 -3.96 -19.69 -10.80
CA THR A 246 -4.17 -20.29 -9.48
C THR A 246 -4.94 -19.34 -8.56
N ILE A 247 -4.51 -18.08 -8.48
CA ILE A 247 -5.17 -17.07 -7.65
C ILE A 247 -6.57 -16.75 -8.18
N TRP A 248 -6.70 -16.62 -9.50
CA TRP A 248 -8.00 -16.36 -10.15
C TRP A 248 -9.05 -17.39 -9.79
N LYS A 249 -8.71 -18.70 -9.88
CA LYS A 249 -9.63 -19.80 -9.53
C LYS A 249 -10.09 -19.74 -8.07
N GLU A 250 -9.18 -19.40 -7.15
CA GLU A 250 -9.53 -19.25 -5.73
C GLU A 250 -10.46 -18.05 -5.52
N LEU A 251 -10.18 -16.93 -6.17
CA LEU A 251 -11.00 -15.72 -6.07
C LEU A 251 -12.41 -15.97 -6.62
N GLU A 252 -12.52 -16.61 -7.80
CA GLU A 252 -13.79 -16.95 -8.44
C GLU A 252 -14.62 -17.91 -7.56
N SER A 253 -13.97 -18.88 -6.92
CA SER A 253 -14.65 -19.80 -5.99
C SER A 253 -15.24 -19.09 -4.77
N LEU A 254 -14.53 -18.07 -4.24
CA LEU A 254 -15.01 -17.27 -3.12
C LEU A 254 -16.19 -16.38 -3.50
N GLU A 255 -16.21 -15.83 -4.71
CA GLU A 255 -17.32 -15.01 -5.20
C GLU A 255 -18.59 -15.83 -5.42
N GLN A 256 -18.46 -17.02 -5.95
CA GLN A 256 -19.61 -17.95 -6.14
C GLN A 256 -20.25 -18.37 -4.81
N GLN A 257 -19.44 -18.64 -3.77
CA GLN A 257 -19.94 -18.99 -2.43
C GLN A 257 -20.70 -17.84 -1.75
N ASN A 258 -20.43 -16.59 -2.14
CA ASN A 258 -21.07 -15.42 -1.56
C ASN A 258 -22.42 -15.09 -2.25
N THR A 259 -22.70 -15.68 -3.39
CA THR A 259 -23.92 -15.44 -4.20
C THR A 259 -25.00 -16.52 -3.96
N SER A 260 -24.64 -17.56 -3.25
CA SER A 260 -25.53 -18.70 -2.87
C SER A 260 -26.07 -18.51 -1.45
#